data_b82f77370c97ad82d0adf55f26fcd496
#
_entry.id   b82f77370c97ad82d0adf55f26fcd496
#
_cell.length_a   1.000
_cell.length_b   1.000
_cell.length_c   1.000
_cell.angle_alpha   90.00
_cell.angle_beta   90.00
_cell.angle_gamma   90.00
#
_symmetry.space_group_name_H-M   'P 1'
#
loop_
_entity.id
_entity.type
_entity.pdbx_description
1 polymer ?
#
loop_
_entity_poly.entity_id
_entity_poly.type
_entity_poly.pdbx_seq_one_letter_code
_entity_poly.pdbx_strand_id
1 'polypeptide(L)'
;MYGARITLLSSDSGVGVRQRGAVSSPGAITVSSRGEIRLREATAGAGHLAVDAGGAVAATALASGGAMRIAGEGAVQVGTATSGDALSLHAGGALQAQRLRADGPLDARAQGALRVGAADSLAGISIDTARRAELGTLQSRGALSVRAGGEVALEAAKTDGALRVDGAGVTLGTGSAGQARIDSSAF
;
A
#
# COMPACT_ATOMS: atom_id res chain seq x y z
N MET A 1 9.63 19.23 -11.30
CA MET A 1 8.42 20.07 -11.40
C MET A 1 8.08 20.56 -10.00
N TYR A 2 7.86 21.85 -9.82
CA TYR A 2 7.57 22.48 -8.53
C TYR A 2 6.35 23.37 -8.64
N GLY A 3 5.45 23.31 -7.69
CA GLY A 3 4.23 24.11 -7.60
C GLY A 3 3.53 23.87 -6.27
N ALA A 4 2.73 24.82 -5.80
CA ALA A 4 1.96 24.69 -4.54
C ALA A 4 0.95 23.51 -4.59
N ARG A 5 0.48 23.17 -5.77
CA ARG A 5 -0.31 21.98 -6.08
C ARG A 5 0.09 21.49 -7.47
N ILE A 6 0.26 20.20 -7.61
CA ILE A 6 0.58 19.57 -8.91
C ILE A 6 -0.55 18.61 -9.27
N THR A 7 -1.09 18.77 -10.46
CA THR A 7 -2.09 17.86 -11.03
C THR A 7 -1.60 17.38 -12.39
N LEU A 8 -1.43 16.06 -12.54
CA LEU A 8 -1.09 15.41 -13.80
C LEU A 8 -2.29 14.57 -14.24
N LEU A 9 -2.85 14.89 -15.38
CA LEU A 9 -4.02 14.22 -15.93
C LEU A 9 -3.70 13.65 -17.31
N SER A 10 -4.08 12.41 -17.56
CA SER A 10 -4.10 11.78 -18.88
C SER A 10 -5.48 11.16 -19.12
N SER A 11 -6.22 11.73 -20.07
CA SER A 11 -7.60 11.34 -20.37
C SER A 11 -7.74 10.29 -21.46
N ASP A 12 -6.69 10.06 -22.25
CA ASP A 12 -6.74 9.15 -23.39
C ASP A 12 -6.52 7.70 -22.92
N SER A 13 -7.37 6.80 -23.38
CA SER A 13 -7.21 5.37 -23.14
C SER A 13 -5.93 4.86 -23.84
N GLY A 14 -5.10 4.10 -23.13
CA GLY A 14 -3.82 3.59 -23.62
C GLY A 14 -2.63 4.56 -23.49
N VAL A 15 -2.86 5.84 -23.17
CA VAL A 15 -1.80 6.80 -22.86
C VAL A 15 -1.62 6.87 -21.33
N GLY A 16 -0.44 6.51 -20.86
CA GLY A 16 -0.10 6.57 -19.45
C GLY A 16 0.66 7.83 -19.06
N VAL A 17 0.80 8.06 -17.75
CA VAL A 17 1.70 9.07 -17.20
C VAL A 17 3.04 8.43 -16.90
N ARG A 18 4.11 8.93 -17.52
CA ARG A 18 5.49 8.47 -17.27
C ARG A 18 6.35 9.64 -16.81
N GLN A 19 6.75 9.62 -15.57
CA GLN A 19 7.62 10.62 -14.97
C GLN A 19 8.94 9.99 -14.53
N ARG A 20 10.02 10.35 -15.20
CA ARG A 20 11.36 9.81 -14.94
C ARG A 20 12.16 10.61 -13.91
N GLY A 21 11.76 11.83 -13.62
CA GLY A 21 12.37 12.69 -12.60
C GLY A 21 11.59 12.68 -11.28
N ALA A 22 11.96 13.59 -10.39
CA ALA A 22 11.19 13.85 -9.17
C ALA A 22 10.06 14.85 -9.43
N VAL A 23 8.90 14.59 -8.84
CA VAL A 23 7.78 15.53 -8.74
C VAL A 23 7.69 15.96 -7.30
N SER A 24 7.79 17.25 -7.03
CA SER A 24 7.72 17.77 -5.66
C SER A 24 6.78 18.97 -5.57
N SER A 25 5.96 18.96 -4.54
CA SER A 25 5.04 20.05 -4.18
C SER A 25 5.07 20.26 -2.67
N PRO A 26 5.10 21.49 -2.17
CA PRO A 26 4.88 21.76 -0.74
C PRO A 26 3.44 21.40 -0.31
N GLY A 27 2.47 21.44 -1.23
CA GLY A 27 1.09 21.05 -1.01
C GLY A 27 0.76 19.67 -1.57
N ALA A 28 -0.39 19.57 -2.23
CA ALA A 28 -0.91 18.29 -2.73
C ALA A 28 -0.35 17.92 -4.12
N ILE A 29 -0.28 16.61 -4.38
CA ILE A 29 -0.01 16.04 -5.70
C ILE A 29 -1.15 15.10 -6.06
N THR A 30 -1.72 15.28 -7.25
CA THR A 30 -2.71 14.38 -7.82
C THR A 30 -2.25 13.93 -9.20
N VAL A 31 -2.16 12.63 -9.40
CA VAL A 31 -1.80 12.00 -10.69
C VAL A 31 -2.94 11.07 -11.07
N SER A 32 -3.60 11.32 -12.19
CA SER A 32 -4.67 10.46 -12.69
C SER A 32 -4.45 10.13 -14.16
N SER A 33 -4.71 8.86 -14.52
CA SER A 33 -4.59 8.38 -15.90
C SER A 33 -5.59 7.25 -16.15
N ARG A 34 -6.19 7.22 -17.33
CA ARG A 34 -6.94 6.03 -17.79
C ARG A 34 -6.03 4.86 -18.17
N GLY A 35 -4.75 5.12 -18.42
CA GLY A 35 -3.74 4.12 -18.69
C GLY A 35 -2.86 3.81 -17.49
N GLU A 36 -1.63 3.42 -17.78
CA GLU A 36 -0.62 3.10 -16.77
C GLU A 36 0.00 4.38 -16.18
N ILE A 37 0.37 4.34 -14.91
CA ILE A 37 1.14 5.40 -14.24
C ILE A 37 2.50 4.84 -13.83
N ARG A 38 3.58 5.52 -14.27
CA ARG A 38 4.95 5.24 -13.84
C ARG A 38 5.59 6.49 -13.25
N LEU A 39 5.90 6.44 -11.97
CA LEU A 39 6.55 7.51 -11.23
C LEU A 39 7.88 7.02 -10.66
N ARG A 40 8.95 7.79 -10.87
CA ARG A 40 10.20 7.51 -10.15
C ARG A 40 10.07 7.99 -8.72
N GLU A 41 9.71 9.25 -8.52
CA GLU A 41 9.63 9.88 -7.22
C GLU A 41 8.54 10.94 -7.20
N ALA A 42 7.71 10.95 -6.14
CA ALA A 42 6.75 12.01 -5.90
C ALA A 42 6.71 12.35 -4.41
N THR A 43 6.83 13.65 -4.10
CA THR A 43 6.84 14.16 -2.72
C THR A 43 5.84 15.31 -2.59
N ALA A 44 4.77 15.07 -1.83
CA ALA A 44 3.81 16.08 -1.38
C ALA A 44 4.19 16.50 0.05
N GLY A 45 4.65 17.73 0.27
CA GLY A 45 5.18 18.20 1.55
C GLY A 45 4.16 18.07 2.68
N ALA A 46 3.30 19.05 2.85
CA ALA A 46 2.25 19.03 3.89
C ALA A 46 0.90 18.50 3.37
N GLY A 47 0.75 18.32 2.07
CA GLY A 47 -0.51 17.90 1.43
C GLY A 47 -0.65 16.39 1.25
N HIS A 48 -1.75 16.01 0.64
CA HIS A 48 -1.99 14.61 0.26
C HIS A 48 -1.33 14.26 -1.08
N LEU A 49 -1.04 12.98 -1.26
CA LEU A 49 -0.63 12.41 -2.54
C LEU A 49 -1.69 11.42 -3.01
N ALA A 50 -2.25 11.67 -4.19
CA ALA A 50 -3.22 10.77 -4.82
C ALA A 50 -2.69 10.30 -6.18
N VAL A 51 -2.68 8.99 -6.37
CA VAL A 51 -2.32 8.33 -7.64
C VAL A 51 -3.46 7.40 -8.03
N ASP A 52 -4.08 7.64 -9.19
CA ASP A 52 -5.24 6.89 -9.67
C ASP A 52 -5.03 6.48 -11.14
N ALA A 53 -4.96 5.19 -11.40
CA ALA A 53 -4.71 4.63 -12.73
C ALA A 53 -5.81 3.64 -13.14
N GLY A 54 -6.36 3.80 -14.34
CA GLY A 54 -7.20 2.79 -14.99
C GLY A 54 -6.39 1.57 -15.48
N GLY A 55 -5.08 1.59 -15.33
CA GLY A 55 -4.17 0.49 -15.60
C GLY A 55 -3.28 0.15 -14.40
N ALA A 56 -2.04 -0.21 -14.68
CA ALA A 56 -1.05 -0.51 -13.65
C ALA A 56 -0.42 0.75 -13.07
N VAL A 57 0.00 0.68 -11.82
CA VAL A 57 0.82 1.71 -11.15
C VAL A 57 2.20 1.14 -10.84
N ALA A 58 3.25 1.84 -11.24
CA ALA A 58 4.61 1.53 -10.87
C ALA A 58 5.28 2.79 -10.28
N ALA A 59 5.68 2.75 -9.02
CA ALA A 59 6.37 3.85 -8.36
C ALA A 59 7.58 3.37 -7.57
N THR A 60 8.68 4.14 -7.60
CA THR A 60 9.87 3.78 -6.83
C THR A 60 9.80 4.36 -5.42
N ALA A 61 9.52 5.66 -5.27
CA ALA A 61 9.44 6.32 -3.98
C ALA A 61 8.32 7.35 -3.95
N LEU A 62 7.44 7.23 -2.98
CA LEU A 62 6.34 8.15 -2.76
C LEU A 62 6.37 8.65 -1.32
N ALA A 63 6.23 9.95 -1.13
CA ALA A 63 6.19 10.58 0.18
C ALA A 63 5.07 11.63 0.25
N SER A 64 4.40 11.70 1.38
CA SER A 64 3.32 12.64 1.66
C SER A 64 3.36 13.04 3.14
N GLY A 65 3.27 14.32 3.43
CA GLY A 65 3.09 14.80 4.80
C GLY A 65 1.67 14.63 5.33
N GLY A 66 0.68 14.53 4.44
CA GLY A 66 -0.70 14.15 4.73
C GLY A 66 -1.03 12.74 4.27
N ALA A 67 -2.29 12.46 4.03
CA ALA A 67 -2.76 11.15 3.58
C ALA A 67 -2.23 10.79 2.17
N MET A 68 -2.03 9.48 1.93
CA MET A 68 -1.62 8.95 0.63
C MET A 68 -2.62 7.91 0.15
N ARG A 69 -3.03 8.06 -1.11
CA ARG A 69 -3.87 7.07 -1.80
C ARG A 69 -3.22 6.65 -3.11
N ILE A 70 -3.10 5.36 -3.31
CA ILE A 70 -2.60 4.75 -4.54
C ILE A 70 -3.64 3.74 -5.01
N ALA A 71 -4.20 3.95 -6.20
CA ALA A 71 -5.17 3.04 -6.78
C ALA A 71 -4.80 2.70 -8.22
N GLY A 72 -4.92 1.43 -8.59
CA GLY A 72 -4.77 0.94 -9.96
C GLY A 72 -5.76 -0.17 -10.24
N GLU A 73 -6.45 -0.12 -11.38
CA GLU A 73 -7.29 -1.24 -11.82
C GLU A 73 -6.45 -2.47 -12.23
N GLY A 74 -5.19 -2.26 -12.58
CA GLY A 74 -4.21 -3.31 -12.82
C GLY A 74 -3.36 -3.64 -11.59
N ALA A 75 -2.12 -4.08 -11.85
CA ALA A 75 -1.14 -4.34 -10.80
C ALA A 75 -0.59 -3.02 -10.21
N VAL A 76 -0.33 -3.02 -8.91
CA VAL A 76 0.31 -1.91 -8.20
C VAL A 76 1.67 -2.35 -7.68
N GLN A 77 2.74 -1.67 -8.13
CA GLN A 77 4.10 -1.87 -7.66
C GLN A 77 4.64 -0.60 -7.03
N VAL A 78 5.05 -0.67 -5.76
CA VAL A 78 5.61 0.45 -5.03
C VAL A 78 6.90 0.01 -4.32
N GLY A 79 8.00 0.72 -4.55
CA GLY A 79 9.22 0.49 -3.79
C GLY A 79 9.01 0.94 -2.34
N THR A 80 8.94 2.24 -2.12
CA THR A 80 8.69 2.82 -0.81
C THR A 80 7.52 3.80 -0.84
N ALA A 81 6.63 3.74 0.15
CA ALA A 81 5.59 4.73 0.39
C ALA A 81 5.61 5.17 1.85
N THR A 82 5.71 6.48 2.07
CA THR A 82 5.70 7.08 3.41
C THR A 82 4.62 8.16 3.48
N SER A 83 3.71 8.01 4.42
CA SER A 83 2.60 8.94 4.66
C SER A 83 2.66 9.47 6.09
N GLY A 84 2.50 10.78 6.26
CA GLY A 84 2.35 11.43 7.56
C GLY A 84 0.95 11.27 8.18
N ASP A 85 0.04 10.60 7.48
CA ASP A 85 -1.31 10.27 7.93
C ASP A 85 -1.70 8.89 7.36
N ALA A 86 -2.95 8.68 6.98
CA ALA A 86 -3.42 7.41 6.42
C ALA A 86 -2.73 7.06 5.09
N LEU A 87 -2.41 5.78 4.91
CA LEU A 87 -1.89 5.20 3.67
C LEU A 87 -2.86 4.15 3.14
N SER A 88 -3.39 4.37 1.93
CA SER A 88 -4.29 3.43 1.28
C SER A 88 -3.73 2.98 -0.08
N LEU A 89 -3.60 1.66 -0.26
CA LEU A 89 -3.24 1.04 -1.53
C LEU A 89 -4.36 0.14 -2.01
N HIS A 90 -4.75 0.29 -3.27
CA HIS A 90 -5.75 -0.55 -3.91
C HIS A 90 -5.25 -1.05 -5.27
N ALA A 91 -5.26 -2.36 -5.48
CA ALA A 91 -4.91 -3.00 -6.74
C ALA A 91 -6.04 -3.91 -7.22
N GLY A 92 -6.54 -3.68 -8.43
CA GLY A 92 -7.44 -4.60 -9.13
C GLY A 92 -6.72 -5.88 -9.60
N GLY A 93 -5.38 -5.85 -9.65
CA GLY A 93 -4.51 -6.99 -9.87
C GLY A 93 -3.67 -7.35 -8.66
N ALA A 94 -2.41 -7.72 -8.89
CA ALA A 94 -1.44 -7.99 -7.82
C ALA A 94 -0.93 -6.69 -7.19
N LEU A 95 -0.65 -6.71 -5.89
CA LEU A 95 0.00 -5.63 -5.16
C LEU A 95 1.38 -6.07 -4.68
N GLN A 96 2.40 -5.29 -4.99
CA GLN A 96 3.75 -5.50 -4.53
C GLN A 96 4.32 -4.22 -3.94
N ALA A 97 4.76 -4.27 -2.68
CA ALA A 97 5.42 -3.17 -2.01
C ALA A 97 6.66 -3.65 -1.25
N GLN A 98 7.75 -2.89 -1.28
CA GLN A 98 8.94 -3.23 -0.50
C GLN A 98 8.82 -2.69 0.93
N ARG A 99 8.47 -1.41 1.07
CA ARG A 99 8.30 -0.77 2.38
C ARG A 99 7.15 0.23 2.37
N LEU A 100 6.28 0.06 3.35
CA LEU A 100 5.14 0.95 3.60
C LEU A 100 5.28 1.55 5.01
N ARG A 101 5.07 2.84 5.15
CA ARG A 101 5.02 3.53 6.43
C ARG A 101 3.89 4.53 6.47
N ALA A 102 3.12 4.49 7.56
CA ALA A 102 2.05 5.44 7.81
C ALA A 102 2.07 5.89 9.28
N ASP A 103 1.94 7.18 9.52
CA ASP A 103 1.73 7.69 10.88
C ASP A 103 0.26 7.49 11.31
N GLY A 104 -0.67 7.37 10.36
CA GLY A 104 -2.06 6.94 10.55
C GLY A 104 -2.28 5.46 10.19
N PRO A 105 -3.55 5.07 9.93
CA PRO A 105 -3.88 3.71 9.52
C PRO A 105 -3.31 3.37 8.13
N LEU A 106 -2.92 2.09 7.98
CA LEU A 106 -2.45 1.53 6.71
C LEU A 106 -3.45 0.50 6.22
N ASP A 107 -3.97 0.70 5.01
CA ASP A 107 -4.89 -0.20 4.34
C ASP A 107 -4.30 -0.64 2.99
N ALA A 108 -4.17 -1.95 2.75
CA ALA A 108 -3.67 -2.51 1.51
C ALA A 108 -4.62 -3.59 1.00
N ARG A 109 -5.21 -3.37 -0.18
CA ARG A 109 -6.15 -4.29 -0.81
C ARG A 109 -5.71 -4.70 -2.20
N ALA A 110 -5.82 -6.00 -2.50
CA ALA A 110 -5.52 -6.55 -3.81
C ALA A 110 -6.54 -7.63 -4.22
N GLN A 111 -6.95 -7.63 -5.48
CA GLN A 111 -7.73 -8.76 -6.01
C GLN A 111 -6.81 -9.91 -6.47
N GLY A 112 -5.55 -9.63 -6.76
CA GLY A 112 -4.52 -10.62 -7.05
C GLY A 112 -3.71 -11.02 -5.82
N ALA A 113 -2.53 -11.58 -6.03
CA ALA A 113 -1.59 -11.86 -4.94
C ALA A 113 -1.05 -10.55 -4.34
N LEU A 114 -0.79 -10.58 -3.04
CA LEU A 114 -0.26 -9.44 -2.30
C LEU A 114 1.10 -9.79 -1.72
N ARG A 115 2.09 -8.94 -1.96
CA ARG A 115 3.44 -9.07 -1.38
C ARG A 115 3.87 -7.75 -0.77
N VAL A 116 4.19 -7.75 0.52
CA VAL A 116 4.72 -6.59 1.25
C VAL A 116 5.95 -7.02 2.03
N GLY A 117 7.09 -6.40 1.76
CA GLY A 117 8.34 -6.69 2.48
C GLY A 117 8.32 -6.18 3.92
N ALA A 118 7.93 -4.93 4.12
CA ALA A 118 7.78 -4.36 5.46
C ALA A 118 6.65 -3.33 5.48
N ALA A 119 5.86 -3.33 6.56
CA ALA A 119 4.86 -2.30 6.81
C ALA A 119 4.90 -1.84 8.27
N ASP A 120 4.86 -0.54 8.49
CA ASP A 120 4.89 0.13 9.78
C ASP A 120 3.74 1.14 9.86
N SER A 121 2.97 1.10 10.95
CA SER A 121 1.88 2.02 11.21
C SER A 121 1.81 2.39 12.68
N LEU A 122 1.65 3.70 12.97
CA LEU A 122 1.41 4.16 14.34
C LEU A 122 -0.04 3.98 14.81
N ALA A 123 -0.95 3.62 13.91
CA ALA A 123 -2.34 3.30 14.23
C ALA A 123 -2.62 1.80 14.06
N GLY A 124 -3.11 1.38 12.93
CA GLY A 124 -3.45 -0.01 12.64
C GLY A 124 -3.09 -0.40 11.21
N ILE A 125 -2.92 -1.70 10.97
CA ILE A 125 -2.66 -2.26 9.64
C ILE A 125 -3.82 -3.18 9.26
N SER A 126 -4.38 -2.95 8.07
CA SER A 126 -5.38 -3.81 7.45
C SER A 126 -4.88 -4.26 6.08
N ILE A 127 -4.76 -5.56 5.89
CA ILE A 127 -4.34 -6.18 4.62
C ILE A 127 -5.43 -7.13 4.19
N ASP A 128 -5.92 -6.96 2.96
CA ASP A 128 -6.95 -7.79 2.38
C ASP A 128 -6.59 -8.21 0.95
N THR A 129 -6.65 -9.50 0.66
CA THR A 129 -6.40 -10.02 -0.69
C THR A 129 -7.30 -11.18 -1.01
N ALA A 130 -7.79 -11.25 -2.26
CA ALA A 130 -8.59 -12.39 -2.71
C ALA A 130 -7.75 -13.66 -2.93
N ARG A 131 -6.42 -13.55 -2.95
CA ARG A 131 -5.50 -14.66 -3.20
C ARG A 131 -4.49 -14.82 -2.08
N ARG A 132 -3.26 -15.20 -2.41
CA ARG A 132 -2.17 -15.41 -1.47
C ARG A 132 -1.59 -14.08 -0.97
N ALA A 133 -1.26 -14.02 0.31
CA ALA A 133 -0.49 -12.94 0.93
C ALA A 133 0.90 -13.41 1.36
N GLU A 134 1.95 -12.72 0.89
CA GLU A 134 3.32 -12.90 1.34
C GLU A 134 3.78 -11.62 2.04
N LEU A 135 4.00 -11.72 3.33
CA LEU A 135 4.23 -10.58 4.20
C LEU A 135 5.54 -10.81 4.98
N GLY A 136 6.46 -9.86 4.87
CA GLY A 136 7.68 -9.88 5.68
C GLY A 136 7.40 -9.37 7.10
N THR A 137 7.90 -8.20 7.45
CA THR A 137 7.74 -7.63 8.79
C THR A 137 6.60 -6.64 8.86
N LEU A 138 5.61 -6.88 9.72
CA LEU A 138 4.52 -5.96 10.01
C LEU A 138 4.64 -5.43 11.44
N GLN A 139 4.62 -4.11 11.60
CA GLN A 139 4.64 -3.45 12.90
C GLN A 139 3.49 -2.45 13.02
N SER A 140 2.74 -2.53 14.12
CA SER A 140 1.61 -1.64 14.38
C SER A 140 1.47 -1.32 15.86
N ARG A 141 1.07 -0.09 16.19
CA ARG A 141 0.64 0.24 17.56
C ARG A 141 -0.82 -0.10 17.83
N GLY A 142 -1.66 -0.08 16.80
CA GLY A 142 -3.06 -0.50 16.89
C GLY A 142 -3.26 -1.94 16.44
N ALA A 143 -4.49 -2.29 16.06
CA ALA A 143 -4.80 -3.63 15.58
C ALA A 143 -4.12 -3.95 14.25
N LEU A 144 -3.71 -5.21 14.06
CA LEU A 144 -3.17 -5.75 12.83
C LEU A 144 -4.11 -6.83 12.32
N SER A 145 -4.68 -6.63 11.14
CA SER A 145 -5.59 -7.56 10.51
C SER A 145 -5.08 -7.95 9.13
N VAL A 146 -4.97 -9.24 8.89
CA VAL A 146 -4.61 -9.81 7.57
C VAL A 146 -5.70 -10.78 7.17
N ARG A 147 -6.26 -10.60 5.97
CA ARG A 147 -7.22 -11.52 5.37
C ARG A 147 -6.75 -11.91 3.97
N ALA A 148 -6.75 -13.19 3.67
CA ALA A 148 -6.46 -13.70 2.35
C ALA A 148 -7.43 -14.81 1.98
N GLY A 149 -7.91 -14.79 0.74
CA GLY A 149 -8.69 -15.92 0.21
C GLY A 149 -7.83 -17.17 -0.06
N GLY A 150 -6.50 -17.03 -0.06
CA GLY A 150 -5.54 -18.11 -0.20
C GLY A 150 -4.61 -18.22 1.02
N GLU A 151 -3.41 -18.72 0.79
CA GLU A 151 -2.39 -18.86 1.82
C GLU A 151 -1.87 -17.50 2.33
N VAL A 152 -1.57 -17.43 3.62
CA VAL A 152 -0.86 -16.32 4.26
C VAL A 152 0.50 -16.80 4.73
N ALA A 153 1.56 -16.21 4.22
CA ALA A 153 2.91 -16.35 4.76
C ALA A 153 3.31 -15.02 5.41
N LEU A 154 3.50 -15.01 6.72
CA LEU A 154 3.87 -13.83 7.50
C LEU A 154 5.14 -14.13 8.27
N GLU A 155 6.26 -13.46 7.93
CA GLU A 155 7.55 -13.71 8.57
C GLU A 155 7.58 -13.20 10.01
N ALA A 156 7.15 -11.97 10.23
CA ALA A 156 7.12 -11.37 11.55
C ALA A 156 5.97 -10.39 11.72
N ALA A 157 5.29 -10.44 12.86
CA ALA A 157 4.25 -9.49 13.22
C ALA A 157 4.48 -8.97 14.65
N LYS A 158 4.43 -7.65 14.80
CA LYS A 158 4.46 -6.99 16.11
C LYS A 158 3.34 -5.97 16.20
N THR A 159 2.49 -6.11 17.20
CA THR A 159 1.44 -5.13 17.46
C THR A 159 1.19 -4.97 18.96
N ASP A 160 0.89 -3.74 19.39
CA ASP A 160 0.46 -3.47 20.77
C ASP A 160 -1.04 -3.80 20.95
N GLY A 161 -1.80 -3.85 19.83
CA GLY A 161 -3.21 -4.21 19.80
C GLY A 161 -3.48 -5.69 19.51
N ALA A 162 -4.61 -5.97 18.91
CA ALA A 162 -5.00 -7.32 18.50
C ALA A 162 -4.36 -7.69 17.15
N LEU A 163 -3.85 -8.92 17.05
CA LEU A 163 -3.43 -9.56 15.81
C LEU A 163 -4.53 -10.52 15.34
N ARG A 164 -5.01 -10.32 14.14
CA ARG A 164 -5.93 -11.25 13.47
C ARG A 164 -5.39 -11.65 12.11
N VAL A 165 -5.28 -12.94 11.86
CA VAL A 165 -4.85 -13.49 10.57
C VAL A 165 -5.84 -14.56 10.12
N ASP A 166 -6.46 -14.34 8.97
CA ASP A 166 -7.40 -15.26 8.33
C ASP A 166 -6.87 -15.70 6.96
N GLY A 167 -6.84 -16.97 6.66
CA GLY A 167 -6.41 -17.50 5.36
C GLY A 167 -6.71 -18.97 5.17
N ALA A 168 -6.64 -19.49 3.96
CA ALA A 168 -6.81 -20.92 3.66
C ALA A 168 -5.68 -21.77 4.29
N GLY A 169 -4.50 -21.20 4.45
CA GLY A 169 -3.37 -21.76 5.20
C GLY A 169 -2.57 -20.61 5.77
N VAL A 170 -2.18 -20.67 7.04
CA VAL A 170 -1.44 -19.59 7.70
C VAL A 170 -0.09 -20.11 8.20
N THR A 171 0.98 -19.51 7.71
CA THR A 171 2.34 -19.71 8.21
C THR A 171 2.80 -18.42 8.88
N LEU A 172 3.06 -18.47 10.17
CA LEU A 172 3.58 -17.35 10.96
C LEU A 172 4.97 -17.71 11.49
N GLY A 173 5.97 -16.91 11.15
CA GLY A 173 7.34 -17.06 11.67
C GLY A 173 7.42 -16.62 13.14
N THR A 174 7.36 -15.32 13.40
CA THR A 174 7.40 -14.77 14.75
C THR A 174 6.25 -13.79 14.95
N GLY A 175 5.62 -13.80 16.13
CA GLY A 175 4.52 -12.88 16.45
C GLY A 175 4.55 -12.42 17.89
N SER A 176 4.26 -11.13 18.10
CA SER A 176 4.03 -10.52 19.41
C SER A 176 2.82 -9.62 19.32
N ALA A 177 1.82 -9.87 20.14
CA ALA A 177 0.57 -9.10 20.15
C ALA A 177 -0.02 -9.12 21.56
N GLY A 178 -0.83 -8.11 21.90
CA GLY A 178 -1.63 -8.10 23.12
C GLY A 178 -2.65 -9.23 23.13
N GLN A 179 -3.28 -9.51 21.99
CA GLN A 179 -4.16 -10.65 21.75
C GLN A 179 -3.92 -11.18 20.34
N ALA A 180 -3.84 -12.49 20.17
CA ALA A 180 -3.64 -13.10 18.85
C ALA A 180 -4.78 -14.07 18.53
N ARG A 181 -5.33 -13.94 17.31
CA ARG A 181 -6.26 -14.89 16.71
C ARG A 181 -5.80 -15.25 15.31
N ILE A 182 -5.61 -16.53 15.08
CA ILE A 182 -5.21 -17.07 13.79
C ILE A 182 -6.25 -18.09 13.38
N ASP A 183 -6.96 -17.81 12.30
CA ASP A 183 -7.97 -18.70 11.73
C ASP A 183 -7.44 -19.25 10.40
N SER A 184 -7.25 -20.56 10.29
CA SER A 184 -6.95 -21.24 9.03
C SER A 184 -8.12 -22.15 8.67
N SER A 185 -8.79 -21.83 7.56
CA SER A 185 -9.80 -22.72 6.97
C SER A 185 -9.10 -23.62 5.95
N ALA A 186 -8.85 -24.88 6.31
CA ALA A 186 -8.53 -25.90 5.32
C ALA A 186 -9.81 -26.25 4.55
N PHE A 187 -9.78 -26.09 3.23
CA PHE A 187 -10.78 -26.62 2.33
C PHE A 187 -10.34 -27.99 1.80
#